data_8a9966e06f2d647f6866f1c999682e0a
#
_entry.id   8a9966e06f2d647f6866f1c999682e0a
#
_cell.length_a   1.000
_cell.length_b   1.000
_cell.length_c   1.000
_cell.angle_alpha   90.00
_cell.angle_beta   90.00
_cell.angle_gamma   90.00
#
_symmetry.space_group_name_H-M   'P 1'
#
loop_
_entity.id
_entity.type
_entity.pdbx_description
1 polymer ?
#
loop_
_entity_poly.entity_id
_entity_poly.type
_entity_poly.pdbx_seq_one_letter_code
_entity_poly.pdbx_strand_id
1 'polypeptide(L)'
;MDIEKKTYIATFRTHFGAMRFKKACDGAGIEAMLMAVPRALSDSCGNCVQFVSEAIPDFPEGIMKEIGRVVLVTDEGYEAQKL
;
A
#
# COMPACT_ATOMS: atom_id res chain seq x y z
N MET A 1 -25.09 4.69 5.11
CA MET A 1 -24.18 5.69 4.54
C MET A 1 -23.00 4.99 3.90
N ASP A 2 -22.77 5.24 2.64
CA ASP A 2 -21.71 4.55 1.92
C ASP A 2 -20.38 5.23 2.16
N ILE A 3 -19.46 4.46 2.72
CA ILE A 3 -18.09 4.94 2.91
C ILE A 3 -17.32 4.47 1.69
N GLU A 4 -16.83 5.43 0.94
CA GLU A 4 -16.13 5.14 -0.28
C GLU A 4 -14.73 4.61 -0.02
N LYS A 5 -14.47 3.40 -0.47
CA LYS A 5 -13.16 2.81 -0.37
C LYS A 5 -12.32 3.19 -1.59
N LYS A 6 -11.05 3.40 -1.36
CA LYS A 6 -10.11 3.78 -2.41
C LYS A 6 -9.04 2.71 -2.55
N THR A 7 -8.45 2.64 -3.72
CA THR A 7 -7.37 1.70 -3.99
C THR A 7 -6.04 2.42 -3.85
N TYR A 8 -5.17 1.87 -3.03
CA TYR A 8 -3.83 2.41 -2.81
C TYR A 8 -2.78 1.37 -3.19
N ILE A 9 -1.59 1.84 -3.51
CA ILE A 9 -0.44 0.98 -3.71
C ILE A 9 0.68 1.52 -2.84
N ALA A 10 1.23 0.66 -1.98
CA ALA A 10 2.35 1.03 -1.12
C ALA A 10 3.59 0.26 -1.59
N THR A 11 4.68 0.97 -1.83
CA THR A 11 5.95 0.34 -2.13
C THR A 11 6.75 0.19 -0.86
N PHE A 12 7.67 -0.77 -0.82
CA PHE A 12 8.39 -1.08 0.39
C PHE A 12 9.89 -1.16 0.14
N ARG A 13 10.65 -0.91 1.20
CA ARG A 13 12.11 -0.96 1.12
C ARG A 13 12.61 -2.38 0.94
N THR A 14 11.89 -3.36 1.50
CA THR A 14 12.25 -4.77 1.42
C THR A 14 11.01 -5.61 1.17
N HIS A 15 11.24 -6.81 0.63
CA HIS A 15 10.15 -7.78 0.43
C HIS A 15 9.53 -8.16 1.77
N PHE A 16 10.36 -8.29 2.79
CA PHE A 16 9.89 -8.63 4.14
C PHE A 16 8.93 -7.58 4.67
N GLY A 17 9.26 -6.30 4.45
CA GLY A 17 8.39 -5.20 4.86
C GLY A 17 7.03 -5.26 4.17
N ALA A 18 7.04 -5.58 2.87
CA ALA A 18 5.79 -5.71 2.11
C ALA A 18 4.93 -6.84 2.67
N MET A 19 5.55 -7.97 2.99
CA MET A 19 4.81 -9.11 3.53
C MET A 19 4.20 -8.80 4.90
N ARG A 20 4.95 -8.09 5.75
CA ARG A 20 4.45 -7.71 7.07
C ARG A 20 3.25 -6.76 6.96
N PHE A 21 3.32 -5.81 6.05
CA PHE A 21 2.22 -4.88 5.83
C PHE A 21 0.98 -5.62 5.33
N LYS A 22 1.17 -6.51 4.36
CA LYS A 22 0.03 -7.28 3.84
C LYS A 22 -0.62 -8.11 4.95
N LYS A 23 0.20 -8.74 5.79
CA LYS A 23 -0.31 -9.52 6.90
C LYS A 23 -1.10 -8.66 7.89
N ALA A 24 -0.61 -7.44 8.15
CA ALA A 24 -1.30 -6.51 9.02
C ALA A 24 -2.65 -6.10 8.42
N CYS A 25 -2.69 -5.89 7.10
CA CYS A 25 -3.95 -5.59 6.41
C CYS A 25 -4.94 -6.75 6.56
N ASP A 26 -4.46 -7.97 6.36
CA ASP A 26 -5.31 -9.16 6.49
C ASP A 26 -5.90 -9.23 7.90
N GLY A 27 -5.11 -8.96 8.91
CA GLY A 27 -5.56 -8.98 10.30
C GLY A 27 -6.55 -7.86 10.62
N ALA A 28 -6.49 -6.76 9.88
CA ALA A 28 -7.37 -5.62 10.09
C ALA A 28 -8.63 -5.67 9.21
N GLY A 29 -8.77 -6.71 8.40
CA GLY A 29 -9.92 -6.83 7.50
C GLY A 29 -9.80 -5.94 6.27
N ILE A 30 -8.60 -5.50 5.93
CA ILE A 30 -8.35 -4.68 4.76
C ILE A 30 -7.95 -5.60 3.60
N GLU A 31 -8.65 -5.46 2.49
CA GLU A 31 -8.34 -6.25 1.30
C GLU A 31 -6.97 -5.82 0.76
N ALA A 32 -6.05 -6.75 0.63
CA ALA A 32 -4.70 -6.44 0.20
C ALA A 32 -4.13 -7.55 -0.67
N MET A 33 -3.26 -7.15 -1.60
CA MET A 33 -2.63 -8.10 -2.52
C MET A 33 -1.17 -7.72 -2.72
N LEU A 34 -0.28 -8.69 -2.53
CA LEU A 34 1.13 -8.53 -2.81
C LEU A 34 1.33 -8.68 -4.31
N MET A 35 2.03 -7.74 -4.94
CA MET A 35 2.20 -7.76 -6.38
C MET A 35 3.51 -7.09 -6.79
N ALA A 36 3.89 -7.27 -8.05
CA ALA A 36 5.06 -6.60 -8.59
C ALA A 36 4.77 -5.11 -8.74
N VAL A 37 5.78 -4.29 -8.55
CA VAL A 37 5.62 -2.83 -8.68
C VAL A 37 5.26 -2.49 -10.13
N PRO A 38 4.16 -1.74 -10.35
CA PRO A 38 3.80 -1.30 -11.69
C PRO A 38 4.93 -0.48 -12.31
N ARG A 39 5.10 -0.63 -13.62
CA ARG A 39 6.14 0.08 -14.35
C ARG A 39 6.10 1.59 -14.13
N ALA A 40 4.90 2.15 -14.04
CA ALA A 40 4.72 3.58 -13.85
C ALA A 40 5.27 4.08 -12.52
N LEU A 41 5.39 3.21 -11.51
CA LEU A 41 5.92 3.59 -10.21
C LEU A 41 7.43 3.41 -10.13
N SER A 42 7.97 2.50 -10.92
CA SER A 42 9.41 2.33 -11.14
C SER A 42 10.27 2.43 -9.88
N ASP A 43 9.90 1.70 -8.84
CA ASP A 43 10.64 1.72 -7.60
C ASP A 43 11.70 0.62 -7.58
N SER A 44 12.73 0.84 -6.76
CA SER A 44 13.84 -0.11 -6.67
C SER A 44 13.44 -1.44 -6.05
N CYS A 45 12.42 -1.43 -5.20
CA CYS A 45 11.90 -2.67 -4.60
C CYS A 45 11.00 -3.35 -5.62
N GLY A 46 11.18 -4.65 -5.80
CA GLY A 46 10.41 -5.40 -6.78
C GLY A 46 8.96 -5.68 -6.39
N ASN A 47 8.57 -5.41 -5.15
CA ASN A 47 7.24 -5.75 -4.66
C ASN A 47 6.52 -4.58 -4.03
N CYS A 48 5.19 -4.61 -4.13
CA CYS A 48 4.34 -3.62 -3.48
C CYS A 48 3.08 -4.32 -3.00
N VAL A 49 2.27 -3.59 -2.22
CA VAL A 49 0.98 -4.09 -1.77
C VAL A 49 -0.09 -3.15 -2.27
N GLN A 50 -1.05 -3.70 -3.01
CA GLN A 50 -2.23 -2.96 -3.41
C GLN A 50 -3.30 -3.25 -2.36
N PHE A 51 -3.90 -2.21 -1.80
CA PHE A 51 -4.92 -2.42 -0.79
C PHE A 51 -6.10 -1.47 -1.01
N VAL A 52 -7.27 -1.91 -0.55
CA VAL A 52 -8.51 -1.15 -0.68
C VAL A 52 -8.98 -0.75 0.70
N SER A 53 -9.07 0.55 0.94
CA SER A 53 -9.39 1.07 2.26
C SER A 53 -9.95 2.48 2.14
N GLU A 54 -10.61 2.95 3.19
CA GLU A 54 -11.13 4.31 3.23
C GLU A 54 -9.99 5.32 3.35
N ALA A 55 -8.91 4.92 4.01
CA ALA A 55 -7.75 5.76 4.23
C ALA A 55 -6.54 4.88 4.44
N ILE A 56 -5.37 5.51 4.47
CA ILE A 56 -4.12 4.78 4.74
C ILE A 56 -4.17 4.30 6.18
N PRO A 57 -4.01 2.99 6.43
CA PRO A 57 -4.09 2.45 7.78
C PRO A 57 -2.94 2.95 8.66
N ASP A 58 -3.19 3.05 9.95
CA ASP A 58 -2.21 3.50 10.92
C ASP A 58 -1.71 2.30 11.73
N PHE A 59 -0.81 1.53 11.14
CA PHE A 59 -0.21 0.39 11.82
C PHE A 59 0.96 0.81 12.69
N PRO A 60 1.46 -0.08 13.56
CA PRO A 60 2.63 0.24 14.38
C PRO A 60 3.81 0.71 13.53
N GLU A 61 4.64 1.57 14.10
CA GLU A 61 5.78 2.15 13.39
C GLU A 61 6.71 1.12 12.79
N GLY A 62 6.89 -0.03 13.45
CA GLY A 62 7.73 -1.10 12.93
C GLY A 62 7.29 -1.61 11.58
N ILE A 63 6.01 -1.43 11.24
CA ILE A 63 5.46 -1.81 9.95
C ILE A 63 5.49 -0.62 9.01
N MET A 64 5.04 0.54 9.47
CA MET A 64 4.91 1.73 8.63
C MET A 64 6.26 2.26 8.15
N LYS A 65 7.31 2.11 8.92
CA LYS A 65 8.63 2.61 8.54
C LYS A 65 9.23 1.91 7.31
N GLU A 66 8.70 0.73 6.97
CA GLU A 66 9.18 0.00 5.82
C GLU A 66 8.57 0.51 4.51
N ILE A 67 7.57 1.36 4.59
CA ILE A 67 6.92 1.90 3.40
C ILE A 67 7.83 2.90 2.71
N GLY A 68 8.06 2.70 1.42
CA GLY A 68 8.81 3.65 0.62
C GLY A 68 7.94 4.83 0.22
N ARG A 69 6.78 4.53 -0.34
CA ARG A 69 5.77 5.55 -0.63
C ARG A 69 4.41 4.89 -0.85
N VAL A 70 3.38 5.72 -0.75
CA VAL A 70 2.01 5.27 -1.01
C VAL A 70 1.43 6.17 -2.10
N VAL A 71 0.72 5.55 -3.03
CA VAL A 71 0.00 6.30 -4.08
C VAL A 71 -1.45 5.88 -4.07
N LEU A 72 -2.31 6.83 -4.44
CA LEU A 72 -3.72 6.58 -4.64
C LEU A 72 -3.92 6.27 -6.12
N VAL A 73 -4.63 5.20 -6.43
CA VAL A 73 -4.94 4.84 -7.82
C VAL A 73 -6.16 5.63 -8.25
N THR A 74 -6.03 6.41 -9.31
CA THR A 74 -7.12 7.21 -9.84
C THR A 74 -7.34 6.88 -11.31
N ASP A 75 -8.41 7.41 -11.89
CA ASP A 75 -8.69 7.23 -13.32
C ASP A 75 -7.59 7.82 -14.20
N GLU A 76 -6.86 8.79 -13.66
CA GLU A 76 -5.79 9.46 -14.39
C GLU A 76 -4.41 8.89 -14.10
N GLY A 77 -4.31 7.90 -13.22
CA GLY A 77 -3.05 7.28 -12.88
C GLY A 77 -2.83 7.18 -11.38
N TYR A 78 -1.65 7.59 -10.94
CA TYR A 78 -1.26 7.47 -9.53
C TYR A 78 -1.02 8.83 -8.92
N GLU A 79 -1.51 9.02 -7.70
CA GLU A 79 -1.37 10.28 -6.99
C GLU A 79 -0.63 10.03 -5.68
N ALA A 80 0.52 10.68 -5.49
CA ALA A 80 1.33 10.48 -4.29
C ALA A 80 0.59 10.92 -3.03
N GLN A 81 0.73 10.14 -1.97
CA GLN A 81 0.09 10.43 -0.69
C GLN A 81 1.15 10.68 0.37
N LYS A 82 0.85 11.57 1.29
CA LYS A 82 1.71 11.79 2.45
C LYS A 82 1.35 10.80 3.54
N LEU A 83 2.35 10.36 4.26
CA LEU A 83 2.17 9.49 5.42
C LEU A 83 2.19 10.28 6.71
#